data_bbe04b2a1c6c6449e1641c2adc4688d1
#
_entry.id   bbe04b2a1c6c6449e1641c2adc4688d1
#
_cell.length_a   1.000
_cell.length_b   1.000
_cell.length_c   1.000
_cell.angle_alpha   90.00
_cell.angle_beta   90.00
_cell.angle_gamma   90.00
#
_symmetry.space_group_name_H-M   'P 1'
#
loop_
_entity.id
_entity.type
_entity.pdbx_description
1 polymer ?
#
loop_
_entity_poly.entity_id
_entity_poly.type
_entity_poly.pdbx_seq_one_letter_code
_entity_poly.pdbx_strand_id
1 'polypeptide(L)'
;MTKFLEELRRRIPVPEDRLPPGQVVTIKWPVLHYGDVPRVDTGTWTFEVSGLVDRPFTLTYDELLQLPRKSVQCDVHCVTRWSRFDNVFEGVPVQLLLQRGGVQPEAKFCLVSAEQGFTTNLPLSDLDRPDNLVALKWSGEWLTPEHGWPARLLVPRLYFWKSAKWVRGLMLLDADVPGFWEQNGYHMHGDPWKEERYGGRGLSQHDINKLRNLSKKAV
;
A
#
# COMPACT_ATOMS: atom_id res chain seq x y z
N MET A 1 -4.36 22.77 -23.88
CA MET A 1 -3.72 21.56 -23.31
C MET A 1 -4.71 20.60 -22.64
N THR A 2 -5.83 21.07 -22.09
CA THR A 2 -6.85 20.28 -21.38
C THR A 2 -7.71 19.39 -22.28
N LYS A 3 -8.19 19.87 -23.43
CA LYS A 3 -9.07 19.09 -24.35
C LYS A 3 -8.35 17.90 -24.99
N PHE A 4 -7.09 18.03 -25.36
CA PHE A 4 -6.29 16.95 -25.95
C PHE A 4 -6.04 15.79 -24.97
N LEU A 5 -5.80 16.10 -23.69
CA LEU A 5 -5.65 15.08 -22.63
C LEU A 5 -6.99 14.40 -22.29
N GLU A 6 -8.12 15.11 -22.39
CA GLU A 6 -9.45 14.53 -22.24
C GLU A 6 -9.84 13.64 -23.43
N GLU A 7 -9.45 13.99 -24.64
CA GLU A 7 -9.63 13.13 -25.82
C GLU A 7 -8.74 11.89 -25.78
N LEU A 8 -7.51 11.99 -25.32
CA LEU A 8 -6.63 10.82 -25.08
C LEU A 8 -7.21 9.89 -24.01
N ARG A 9 -7.82 10.42 -22.95
CA ARG A 9 -8.53 9.63 -21.92
C ARG A 9 -9.70 8.82 -22.49
N ARG A 10 -10.40 9.33 -23.52
CA ARG A 10 -11.53 8.64 -24.19
C ARG A 10 -11.10 7.55 -25.16
N ARG A 11 -9.81 7.46 -25.52
CA ARG A 11 -9.29 6.56 -26.57
C ARG A 11 -8.55 5.32 -26.05
N ILE A 12 -8.26 5.24 -24.75
CA ILE A 12 -7.67 4.03 -24.18
C ILE A 12 -8.85 3.10 -23.85
N PRO A 13 -9.06 2.00 -24.59
CA PRO A 13 -10.04 1.01 -24.20
C PRO A 13 -9.61 0.45 -22.85
N VAL A 14 -10.38 0.76 -21.82
CA VAL A 14 -10.15 0.24 -20.47
C VAL A 14 -10.86 -1.10 -20.40
N PRO A 15 -10.15 -2.22 -20.24
CA PRO A 15 -10.78 -3.51 -20.00
C PRO A 15 -11.64 -3.43 -18.72
N GLU A 16 -12.92 -3.85 -18.81
CA GLU A 16 -13.86 -3.79 -17.67
C GLU A 16 -13.38 -4.61 -16.48
N ASP A 17 -12.63 -5.67 -16.71
CA ASP A 17 -12.04 -6.55 -15.71
C ASP A 17 -10.83 -5.95 -14.98
N ARG A 18 -10.34 -4.77 -15.40
CA ARG A 18 -9.19 -4.07 -14.77
C ARG A 18 -9.58 -2.80 -14.02
N LEU A 19 -10.80 -2.29 -14.19
CA LEU A 19 -11.26 -1.05 -13.57
C LEU A 19 -12.37 -1.31 -12.55
N PRO A 20 -12.07 -1.30 -11.25
CA PRO A 20 -13.10 -1.47 -10.23
C PRO A 20 -14.20 -0.40 -10.29
N PRO A 21 -15.40 -0.68 -9.74
CA PRO A 21 -16.50 0.27 -9.72
C PRO A 21 -16.09 1.63 -9.12
N GLY A 22 -16.58 2.71 -9.70
CA GLY A 22 -16.37 4.08 -9.24
C GLY A 22 -14.92 4.61 -9.38
N GLN A 23 -14.06 3.93 -10.16
CA GLN A 23 -12.71 4.38 -10.45
C GLN A 23 -12.61 5.10 -11.80
N VAL A 24 -11.57 5.94 -11.93
CA VAL A 24 -11.19 6.64 -13.18
C VAL A 24 -9.73 6.39 -13.48
N VAL A 25 -9.40 6.03 -14.73
CA VAL A 25 -8.02 5.76 -15.12
C VAL A 25 -7.19 7.05 -15.18
N THR A 26 -5.97 6.98 -14.69
CA THR A 26 -4.97 8.05 -14.79
C THR A 26 -3.62 7.53 -15.23
N ILE A 27 -2.89 8.32 -16.00
CA ILE A 27 -1.47 8.08 -16.31
C ILE A 27 -0.52 8.65 -15.26
N LYS A 28 -1.02 9.59 -14.43
CA LYS A 28 -0.26 10.18 -13.32
C LYS A 28 -0.21 9.21 -12.14
N TRP A 29 0.82 9.35 -11.32
CA TRP A 29 0.85 8.77 -9.98
C TRP A 29 0.70 9.88 -8.95
N PRO A 30 -0.55 10.16 -8.48
CA PRO A 30 -0.78 11.23 -7.51
C PRO A 30 -0.04 10.96 -6.20
N VAL A 31 0.56 12.02 -5.65
CA VAL A 31 1.20 11.99 -4.33
C VAL A 31 0.16 12.30 -3.28
N LEU A 32 -0.14 11.32 -2.43
CA LEU A 32 -1.09 11.43 -1.33
C LEU A 32 -0.46 10.82 -0.07
N HIS A 33 -0.44 11.58 1.01
CA HIS A 33 0.01 11.11 2.32
C HIS A 33 -0.63 11.95 3.44
N TYR A 34 -0.61 11.43 4.64
CA TYR A 34 -0.93 12.17 5.84
C TYR A 34 0.38 12.67 6.47
N GLY A 35 0.36 13.93 6.95
CA GLY A 35 1.57 14.55 7.51
C GLY A 35 2.62 14.92 6.44
N ASP A 36 3.84 15.13 6.87
CA ASP A 36 4.96 15.48 6.00
C ASP A 36 5.65 14.24 5.41
N VAL A 37 6.39 14.42 4.31
CA VAL A 37 7.29 13.38 3.78
C VAL A 37 8.45 13.22 4.76
N PRO A 38 8.66 12.03 5.36
CA PRO A 38 9.72 11.84 6.35
C PRO A 38 11.09 11.94 5.70
N ARG A 39 12.04 12.49 6.45
CA ARG A 39 13.46 12.39 6.12
C ARG A 39 14.00 11.10 6.72
N VAL A 40 14.27 10.12 5.86
CA VAL A 40 14.76 8.81 6.30
C VAL A 40 16.27 8.74 6.13
N ASP A 41 16.95 8.35 7.19
CA ASP A 41 18.37 7.98 7.16
C ASP A 41 18.49 6.47 7.03
N THR A 42 18.98 6.00 5.89
CA THR A 42 19.16 4.55 5.64
C THR A 42 20.22 3.91 6.51
N GLY A 43 21.16 4.68 7.08
CA GLY A 43 22.15 4.18 8.03
C GLY A 43 21.56 3.73 9.36
N THR A 44 20.37 4.25 9.72
CA THR A 44 19.63 3.89 10.94
C THR A 44 18.28 3.21 10.67
N TRP A 45 17.89 3.14 9.40
CA TRP A 45 16.63 2.53 9.03
C TRP A 45 16.64 1.02 9.24
N THR A 46 15.54 0.50 9.78
CA THR A 46 15.34 -0.94 9.99
C THR A 46 13.95 -1.38 9.56
N PHE A 47 13.83 -2.65 9.21
CA PHE A 47 12.57 -3.33 8.92
C PHE A 47 12.42 -4.55 9.82
N GLU A 48 11.32 -4.63 10.56
CA GLU A 48 11.08 -5.69 11.55
C GLU A 48 9.98 -6.65 11.08
N VAL A 49 10.18 -7.95 11.36
CA VAL A 49 9.12 -8.97 11.31
C VAL A 49 8.98 -9.55 12.70
N SER A 50 7.78 -9.41 13.30
CA SER A 50 7.53 -9.73 14.71
C SER A 50 6.10 -10.27 14.94
N GLY A 51 5.73 -10.43 16.21
CA GLY A 51 4.44 -10.99 16.61
C GLY A 51 4.43 -12.52 16.53
N LEU A 52 3.37 -13.11 15.98
CA LEU A 52 3.16 -14.56 15.87
C LEU A 52 4.06 -15.18 14.78
N VAL A 53 5.36 -15.16 15.00
CA VAL A 53 6.41 -15.80 14.21
C VAL A 53 7.36 -16.57 15.09
N ASP A 54 7.93 -17.67 14.59
CA ASP A 54 8.88 -18.50 15.34
C ASP A 54 10.22 -17.80 15.56
N ARG A 55 10.62 -16.99 14.59
CA ARG A 55 11.92 -16.31 14.52
C ARG A 55 11.72 -14.84 14.16
N PRO A 56 11.38 -13.99 15.13
CA PRO A 56 11.33 -12.55 14.88
C PRO A 56 12.73 -12.05 14.49
N PHE A 57 12.77 -11.08 13.56
CA PHE A 57 14.04 -10.54 13.09
C PHE A 57 13.89 -9.09 12.66
N THR A 58 15.02 -8.40 12.63
CA THR A 58 15.16 -7.05 12.10
C THR A 58 16.18 -7.07 10.98
N LEU A 59 15.94 -6.32 9.93
CA LEU A 59 16.86 -6.08 8.83
C LEU A 59 17.28 -4.62 8.82
N THR A 60 18.55 -4.36 8.64
CA THR A 60 19.05 -3.05 8.19
C THR A 60 18.67 -2.83 6.73
N TYR A 61 18.82 -1.59 6.23
CA TYR A 61 18.57 -1.30 4.81
C TYR A 61 19.50 -2.11 3.89
N ASP A 62 20.77 -2.20 4.23
CA ASP A 62 21.74 -2.97 3.44
C ASP A 62 21.42 -4.47 3.41
N GLU A 63 20.99 -5.04 4.54
CA GLU A 63 20.54 -6.44 4.58
C GLU A 63 19.27 -6.66 3.75
N LEU A 64 18.31 -5.71 3.76
CA LEU A 64 17.14 -5.77 2.88
C LEU A 64 17.55 -5.77 1.41
N LEU A 65 18.54 -4.95 1.03
CA LEU A 65 19.04 -4.86 -0.34
C LEU A 65 19.77 -6.13 -0.82
N GLN A 66 20.27 -6.96 0.09
CA GLN A 66 20.94 -8.24 -0.25
C GLN A 66 19.92 -9.39 -0.48
N LEU A 67 18.65 -9.22 -0.09
CA LEU A 67 17.65 -10.26 -0.28
C LEU A 67 17.26 -10.41 -1.77
N PRO A 68 16.84 -11.61 -2.19
CA PRO A 68 16.29 -11.83 -3.52
C PRO A 68 15.15 -10.87 -3.83
N ARG A 69 15.19 -10.26 -5.01
CA ARG A 69 14.18 -9.33 -5.49
C ARG A 69 13.47 -9.90 -6.71
N LYS A 70 12.25 -9.44 -6.94
CA LYS A 70 11.52 -9.70 -8.18
C LYS A 70 10.77 -8.45 -8.65
N SER A 71 10.40 -8.44 -9.92
CA SER A 71 9.49 -7.46 -10.50
C SER A 71 8.07 -7.99 -10.52
N VAL A 72 7.12 -7.11 -10.21
CA VAL A 72 5.67 -7.39 -10.29
C VAL A 72 5.04 -6.28 -11.12
N GLN A 73 4.34 -6.68 -12.20
CA GLN A 73 3.47 -5.79 -12.95
C GLN A 73 2.06 -5.87 -12.37
N CYS A 74 1.47 -4.73 -12.04
CA CYS A 74 0.14 -4.68 -11.43
C CYS A 74 -0.59 -3.37 -11.69
N ASP A 75 -1.89 -3.39 -11.45
CA ASP A 75 -2.71 -2.21 -11.37
C ASP A 75 -2.82 -1.73 -9.93
N VAL A 76 -2.91 -0.42 -9.72
CA VAL A 76 -3.14 0.17 -8.40
C VAL A 76 -4.42 0.97 -8.40
N HIS A 77 -5.20 0.83 -7.32
CA HIS A 77 -6.50 1.46 -7.15
C HIS A 77 -6.52 2.28 -5.86
N CYS A 78 -6.75 3.58 -5.96
CA CYS A 78 -6.80 4.45 -4.78
C CYS A 78 -8.24 4.65 -4.31
N VAL A 79 -8.44 4.72 -2.99
CA VAL A 79 -9.74 5.06 -2.40
C VAL A 79 -10.28 6.40 -2.90
N THR A 80 -9.41 7.32 -3.32
CA THR A 80 -9.75 8.63 -3.89
C THR A 80 -10.16 8.56 -5.37
N ARG A 81 -10.53 7.35 -5.86
CA ARG A 81 -11.18 7.08 -7.14
C ARG A 81 -10.29 7.14 -8.39
N TRP A 82 -8.98 7.09 -8.27
CA TRP A 82 -8.11 6.92 -9.42
C TRP A 82 -7.52 5.50 -9.46
N SER A 83 -7.34 4.99 -10.68
CA SER A 83 -6.62 3.75 -10.98
C SER A 83 -5.50 4.03 -11.96
N ARG A 84 -4.35 3.45 -11.73
CA ARG A 84 -3.22 3.48 -12.64
C ARG A 84 -2.83 2.06 -13.01
N PHE A 85 -2.80 1.79 -14.32
CA PHE A 85 -2.50 0.47 -14.87
C PHE A 85 -1.02 0.28 -15.15
N ASP A 86 -0.63 -0.98 -15.30
CA ASP A 86 0.68 -1.41 -15.78
C ASP A 86 1.86 -0.82 -14.98
N ASN A 87 1.68 -0.75 -13.64
CA ASN A 87 2.79 -0.39 -12.78
C ASN A 87 3.76 -1.55 -12.65
N VAL A 88 5.04 -1.29 -12.79
CA VAL A 88 6.09 -2.27 -12.55
C VAL A 88 6.84 -1.88 -11.29
N PHE A 89 6.68 -2.69 -10.23
CA PHE A 89 7.44 -2.54 -8.98
C PHE A 89 8.51 -3.62 -8.88
N GLU A 90 9.66 -3.28 -8.30
CA GLU A 90 10.72 -4.22 -7.95
C GLU A 90 10.96 -4.14 -6.45
N GLY A 91 11.08 -5.30 -5.81
CA GLY A 91 11.34 -5.37 -4.36
C GLY A 91 11.47 -6.80 -3.84
N VAL A 92 11.58 -6.90 -2.53
CA VAL A 92 11.69 -8.17 -1.81
C VAL A 92 10.29 -8.78 -1.67
N PRO A 93 10.07 -10.06 -2.08
CA PRO A 93 8.80 -10.73 -1.87
C PRO A 93 8.41 -10.78 -0.39
N VAL A 94 7.17 -10.40 -0.06
CA VAL A 94 6.67 -10.52 1.32
C VAL A 94 6.72 -11.98 1.77
N GLN A 95 6.38 -12.93 0.90
CA GLN A 95 6.45 -14.36 1.21
C GLN A 95 7.83 -14.82 1.69
N LEU A 96 8.91 -14.28 1.14
CA LEU A 96 10.27 -14.59 1.59
C LEU A 96 10.50 -14.15 3.05
N LEU A 97 9.98 -12.97 3.43
CA LEU A 97 10.08 -12.45 4.78
C LEU A 97 9.24 -13.26 5.77
N LEU A 98 8.01 -13.64 5.38
CA LEU A 98 7.14 -14.50 6.18
C LEU A 98 7.76 -15.91 6.39
N GLN A 99 8.31 -16.52 5.35
CA GLN A 99 9.01 -17.80 5.43
C GLN A 99 10.24 -17.73 6.34
N ARG A 100 11.01 -16.65 6.25
CA ARG A 100 12.17 -16.42 7.13
C ARG A 100 11.76 -16.33 8.61
N GLY A 101 10.65 -15.63 8.88
CA GLY A 101 10.08 -15.52 10.24
C GLY A 101 9.50 -16.82 10.77
N GLY A 102 8.96 -17.67 9.91
CA GLY A 102 8.22 -18.86 10.31
C GLY A 102 6.88 -18.46 10.95
N VAL A 103 5.87 -18.20 10.10
CA VAL A 103 4.55 -17.75 10.57
C VAL A 103 3.88 -18.84 11.39
N GLN A 104 3.44 -18.51 12.60
CA GLN A 104 2.75 -19.43 13.49
C GLN A 104 1.31 -19.69 13.02
N PRO A 105 0.74 -20.89 13.25
CA PRO A 105 -0.61 -21.25 12.80
C PRO A 105 -1.73 -20.34 13.29
N GLU A 106 -1.54 -19.69 14.43
CA GLU A 106 -2.50 -18.77 15.07
C GLU A 106 -2.55 -17.41 14.37
N ALA A 107 -1.53 -17.05 13.58
CA ALA A 107 -1.48 -15.79 12.87
C ALA A 107 -2.56 -15.73 11.78
N LYS A 108 -3.41 -14.72 11.84
CA LYS A 108 -4.51 -14.48 10.89
C LYS A 108 -4.44 -13.11 10.25
N PHE A 109 -3.77 -12.17 10.88
CA PHE A 109 -3.69 -10.77 10.49
C PHE A 109 -2.26 -10.26 10.61
N CYS A 110 -2.02 -9.13 10.01
CA CYS A 110 -0.79 -8.37 10.14
C CYS A 110 -1.11 -6.90 10.39
N LEU A 111 -0.49 -6.31 11.39
CA LEU A 111 -0.40 -4.86 11.53
C LEU A 111 0.92 -4.41 10.90
N VAL A 112 0.81 -3.65 9.82
CA VAL A 112 1.95 -3.04 9.13
C VAL A 112 2.28 -1.73 9.82
N SER A 113 3.54 -1.52 10.16
CA SER A 113 4.05 -0.25 10.70
C SER A 113 4.85 0.52 9.65
N ALA A 114 4.80 1.84 9.71
CA ALA A 114 5.53 2.74 8.84
C ALA A 114 6.03 3.97 9.63
N GLU A 115 6.75 4.87 8.94
CA GLU A 115 7.24 6.09 9.57
C GLU A 115 6.12 6.93 10.19
N GLN A 116 6.49 7.78 11.14
CA GLN A 116 5.60 8.73 11.83
C GLN A 116 4.39 8.06 12.51
N GLY A 117 4.52 6.78 12.91
CA GLY A 117 3.47 6.04 13.59
C GLY A 117 2.29 5.63 12.71
N PHE A 118 2.42 5.75 11.38
CA PHE A 118 1.40 5.24 10.47
C PHE A 118 1.32 3.72 10.55
N THR A 119 0.09 3.20 10.56
CA THR A 119 -0.17 1.75 10.53
C THR A 119 -1.29 1.43 9.55
N THR A 120 -1.33 0.20 9.06
CA THR A 120 -2.48 -0.38 8.35
C THR A 120 -2.57 -1.88 8.64
N ASN A 121 -3.79 -2.40 8.72
CA ASN A 121 -4.04 -3.82 8.95
C ASN A 121 -4.24 -4.57 7.63
N LEU A 122 -3.94 -5.86 7.65
CA LEU A 122 -4.16 -6.77 6.52
C LEU A 122 -4.54 -8.16 7.05
N PRO A 123 -5.52 -8.87 6.44
CA PRO A 123 -5.62 -10.31 6.59
C PRO A 123 -4.33 -10.97 6.09
N LEU A 124 -3.87 -12.01 6.79
CA LEU A 124 -2.67 -12.74 6.38
C LEU A 124 -2.84 -13.37 4.98
N SER A 125 -4.05 -13.80 4.63
CA SER A 125 -4.38 -14.33 3.30
C SER A 125 -4.19 -13.33 2.16
N ASP A 126 -4.31 -12.03 2.44
CA ASP A 126 -4.03 -10.97 1.48
C ASP A 126 -2.56 -10.52 1.51
N LEU A 127 -1.89 -10.68 2.65
CA LEU A 127 -0.46 -10.38 2.78
C LEU A 127 0.43 -11.48 2.19
N ASP A 128 0.10 -12.76 2.42
CA ASP A 128 0.86 -13.92 1.92
C ASP A 128 0.47 -14.26 0.47
N ARG A 129 0.78 -13.33 -0.43
CA ARG A 129 0.52 -13.51 -1.86
C ARG A 129 1.77 -13.32 -2.69
N PRO A 130 1.87 -14.01 -3.84
CA PRO A 130 3.07 -13.93 -4.67
C PRO A 130 3.31 -12.55 -5.28
N ASP A 131 2.30 -11.71 -5.41
CA ASP A 131 2.38 -10.36 -6.00
C ASP A 131 2.68 -9.25 -4.99
N ASN A 132 2.82 -9.59 -3.70
CA ASN A 132 3.14 -8.62 -2.66
C ASN A 132 4.66 -8.43 -2.48
N LEU A 133 5.07 -7.18 -2.33
CA LEU A 133 6.47 -6.79 -2.17
C LEU A 133 6.68 -5.80 -1.02
N VAL A 134 7.85 -5.86 -0.41
CA VAL A 134 8.51 -4.69 0.15
C VAL A 134 9.23 -4.04 -1.03
N ALA A 135 8.53 -3.10 -1.69
CA ALA A 135 8.98 -2.50 -2.94
C ALA A 135 10.02 -1.40 -2.69
N LEU A 136 11.06 -1.39 -3.53
CA LEU A 136 12.20 -0.49 -3.49
C LEU A 136 12.24 0.42 -4.71
N LYS A 137 11.75 -0.10 -5.87
CA LYS A 137 11.77 0.59 -7.16
C LYS A 137 10.40 0.57 -7.82
N TRP A 138 10.21 1.53 -8.71
CA TRP A 138 9.07 1.62 -9.61
C TRP A 138 9.54 2.02 -11.00
N SER A 139 9.10 1.29 -12.03
CA SER A 139 9.50 1.49 -13.43
C SER A 139 11.03 1.55 -13.64
N GLY A 140 11.78 0.71 -12.89
CA GLY A 140 13.23 0.62 -12.97
C GLY A 140 14.01 1.61 -12.08
N GLU A 141 13.36 2.69 -11.63
CA GLU A 141 13.98 3.72 -10.80
C GLU A 141 13.69 3.49 -9.30
N TRP A 142 14.58 3.95 -8.42
CA TRP A 142 14.32 3.97 -6.99
C TRP A 142 13.08 4.79 -6.68
N LEU A 143 12.30 4.37 -5.68
CA LEU A 143 11.17 5.17 -5.20
C LEU A 143 11.63 6.56 -4.79
N THR A 144 10.80 7.58 -5.08
CA THR A 144 11.04 8.91 -4.53
C THR A 144 10.58 8.99 -3.07
N PRO A 145 11.06 9.95 -2.26
CA PRO A 145 10.58 10.14 -0.89
C PRO A 145 9.05 10.25 -0.81
N GLU A 146 8.40 10.97 -1.74
CA GLU A 146 6.95 11.15 -1.79
C GLU A 146 6.19 9.86 -2.09
N HIS A 147 6.84 8.91 -2.78
CA HIS A 147 6.27 7.62 -3.14
C HIS A 147 6.68 6.48 -2.20
N GLY A 148 7.41 6.79 -1.13
CA GLY A 148 7.68 5.86 -0.03
C GLY A 148 9.12 5.35 0.05
N TRP A 149 10.12 6.05 -0.53
CA TRP A 149 11.54 5.73 -0.32
C TRP A 149 11.87 5.74 1.19
N PRO A 150 12.68 4.79 1.74
CA PRO A 150 13.49 3.80 1.05
C PRO A 150 12.74 2.53 0.66
N ALA A 151 11.60 2.24 1.28
CA ALA A 151 10.79 1.07 0.99
C ALA A 151 9.30 1.33 1.25
N ARG A 152 8.44 0.74 0.44
CA ARG A 152 6.99 0.71 0.67
C ARG A 152 6.44 -0.70 0.59
N LEU A 153 5.36 -0.97 1.30
CA LEU A 153 4.58 -2.16 1.05
C LEU A 153 3.81 -2.02 -0.28
N LEU A 154 3.73 -3.09 -1.05
CA LEU A 154 2.88 -3.23 -2.22
C LEU A 154 1.92 -4.40 -2.00
N VAL A 155 0.63 -4.12 -2.02
CA VAL A 155 -0.49 -5.09 -1.97
C VAL A 155 -1.47 -4.71 -3.07
N PRO A 156 -1.27 -5.19 -4.32
CA PRO A 156 -2.03 -4.71 -5.49
C PRO A 156 -3.53 -4.99 -5.42
N ARG A 157 -3.90 -6.08 -4.75
CA ARG A 157 -5.29 -6.54 -4.65
C ARG A 157 -6.21 -5.61 -3.87
N LEU A 158 -5.66 -4.83 -2.93
CA LEU A 158 -6.41 -3.95 -2.06
C LEU A 158 -6.25 -2.48 -2.46
N TYR A 159 -7.13 -1.62 -1.98
CA TYR A 159 -6.95 -0.19 -2.15
C TYR A 159 -5.57 0.27 -1.66
N PHE A 160 -4.97 1.21 -2.36
CA PHE A 160 -3.55 1.57 -2.26
C PHE A 160 -3.13 2.17 -0.89
N TRP A 161 -4.07 2.52 0.01
CA TRP A 161 -3.68 2.87 1.38
C TRP A 161 -3.17 1.66 2.18
N LYS A 162 -3.55 0.42 1.80
CA LYS A 162 -3.01 -0.83 2.35
C LYS A 162 -1.56 -1.06 1.95
N SER A 163 -1.12 -0.42 0.89
CA SER A 163 0.28 -0.39 0.42
C SER A 163 1.04 0.76 1.10
N ALA A 164 1.31 0.61 2.40
CA ALA A 164 1.92 1.65 3.24
C ALA A 164 3.27 2.14 2.70
N LYS A 165 3.43 3.47 2.59
CA LYS A 165 4.71 4.12 2.28
C LYS A 165 5.61 4.11 3.51
N TRP A 166 6.93 4.20 3.28
CA TRP A 166 7.93 4.30 4.35
C TRP A 166 7.79 3.17 5.38
N VAL A 167 7.56 1.95 4.90
CA VAL A 167 7.27 0.78 5.73
C VAL A 167 8.44 0.46 6.67
N ARG A 168 8.12 0.05 7.91
CA ARG A 168 9.08 -0.26 8.97
C ARG A 168 8.94 -1.68 9.50
N GLY A 169 7.80 -2.34 9.29
CA GLY A 169 7.65 -3.70 9.78
C GLY A 169 6.30 -4.34 9.54
N LEU A 170 6.28 -5.64 9.83
CA LEU A 170 5.13 -6.54 9.77
C LEU A 170 5.00 -7.23 11.13
N MET A 171 3.93 -6.95 11.87
CA MET A 171 3.61 -7.62 13.13
C MET A 171 2.46 -8.59 12.90
N LEU A 172 2.71 -9.90 13.02
CA LEU A 172 1.72 -10.95 12.82
C LEU A 172 0.86 -11.11 14.08
N LEU A 173 -0.48 -11.19 13.90
CA LEU A 173 -1.47 -11.17 14.99
C LEU A 173 -2.54 -12.25 14.75
N ASP A 174 -3.20 -12.67 15.81
CA ASP A 174 -4.38 -13.55 15.80
C ASP A 174 -5.70 -12.80 15.61
N ALA A 175 -5.71 -11.50 15.90
CA ALA A 175 -6.87 -10.62 15.81
C ALA A 175 -6.61 -9.43 14.88
N ASP A 176 -7.68 -8.94 14.25
CA ASP A 176 -7.61 -7.77 13.36
C ASP A 176 -7.57 -6.47 14.18
N VAL A 177 -6.47 -5.74 14.07
CA VAL A 177 -6.25 -4.48 14.78
C VAL A 177 -6.29 -3.33 13.76
N PRO A 178 -7.25 -2.38 13.88
CA PRO A 178 -7.39 -1.29 12.92
C PRO A 178 -6.14 -0.41 12.89
N GLY A 179 -5.62 -0.13 11.70
CA GLY A 179 -4.56 0.82 11.48
C GLY A 179 -5.05 2.27 11.46
N PHE A 180 -4.19 3.20 11.04
CA PHE A 180 -4.45 4.65 11.08
C PHE A 180 -5.74 5.04 10.32
N TRP A 181 -5.87 4.66 9.04
CA TRP A 181 -7.04 5.05 8.25
C TRP A 181 -8.29 4.29 8.65
N GLU A 182 -8.17 3.03 9.07
CA GLU A 182 -9.28 2.22 9.56
C GLU A 182 -9.87 2.83 10.83
N GLN A 183 -9.06 3.35 11.76
CA GLN A 183 -9.49 4.11 12.93
C GLN A 183 -10.15 5.45 12.53
N ASN A 184 -9.80 6.00 11.38
CA ASN A 184 -10.37 7.22 10.82
C ASN A 184 -11.53 6.97 9.83
N GLY A 185 -12.16 5.79 9.90
CA GLY A 185 -13.39 5.47 9.18
C GLY A 185 -13.23 4.80 7.82
N TYR A 186 -12.00 4.39 7.44
CA TYR A 186 -11.82 3.56 6.25
C TYR A 186 -12.21 2.11 6.53
N HIS A 187 -12.47 1.36 5.47
CA HIS A 187 -12.86 -0.04 5.59
C HIS A 187 -11.70 -0.90 6.11
N MET A 188 -11.99 -1.88 6.98
CA MET A 188 -10.98 -2.77 7.56
C MET A 188 -10.22 -3.58 6.51
N HIS A 189 -10.90 -4.07 5.46
CA HIS A 189 -10.30 -4.89 4.40
C HIS A 189 -9.85 -4.05 3.20
N GLY A 190 -10.76 -3.29 2.57
CA GLY A 190 -10.42 -2.36 1.49
C GLY A 190 -10.32 -2.98 0.09
N ASP A 191 -11.22 -3.92 -0.26
CA ASP A 191 -11.32 -4.50 -1.59
C ASP A 191 -11.92 -3.48 -2.59
N PRO A 192 -11.17 -3.07 -3.64
CA PRO A 192 -11.66 -2.09 -4.61
C PRO A 192 -12.82 -2.62 -5.46
N TRP A 193 -12.91 -3.93 -5.69
CA TRP A 193 -13.96 -4.54 -6.49
C TRP A 193 -15.31 -4.60 -5.77
N LYS A 194 -15.29 -4.53 -4.44
CA LYS A 194 -16.47 -4.42 -3.58
C LYS A 194 -16.77 -2.99 -3.14
N GLU A 195 -16.01 -2.01 -3.65
CA GLU A 195 -16.04 -0.62 -3.18
C GLU A 195 -15.90 -0.46 -1.65
N GLU A 196 -15.11 -1.30 -1.02
CA GLU A 196 -14.83 -1.25 0.42
C GLU A 196 -13.93 -0.05 0.78
N ARG A 197 -14.46 1.16 0.57
CA ARG A 197 -13.73 2.42 0.82
C ARG A 197 -13.78 2.82 2.29
N TYR A 198 -14.97 2.72 2.89
CA TYR A 198 -15.25 3.22 4.23
C TYR A 198 -15.96 2.17 5.05
N GLY A 199 -15.68 2.13 6.36
CA GLY A 199 -16.34 1.22 7.29
C GLY A 199 -17.81 1.56 7.48
N GLY A 200 -18.65 0.55 7.71
CA GLY A 200 -20.11 0.66 7.75
C GLY A 200 -20.73 1.41 8.96
N ARG A 201 -19.95 2.08 9.78
CA ARG A 201 -20.45 3.17 10.64
C ARG A 201 -20.25 4.44 9.83
N GLY A 202 -21.34 4.88 9.21
CA GLY A 202 -21.31 5.99 8.26
C GLY A 202 -20.45 7.15 8.75
N LEU A 203 -19.46 7.49 7.94
CA LEU A 203 -18.76 8.75 8.11
C LEU A 203 -19.80 9.86 8.15
N SER A 204 -19.69 10.77 9.10
CA SER A 204 -20.54 11.95 9.10
C SER A 204 -20.33 12.72 7.79
N GLN A 205 -21.33 13.49 7.34
CA GLN A 205 -21.19 14.34 6.15
C GLN A 205 -19.97 15.28 6.27
N HIS A 206 -19.60 15.63 7.50
CA HIS A 206 -18.39 16.41 7.81
C HIS A 206 -17.10 15.64 7.42
N ASP A 207 -16.98 14.36 7.79
CA ASP A 207 -15.81 13.52 7.50
C ASP A 207 -15.70 13.25 6.00
N ILE A 208 -16.83 13.01 5.32
CA ILE A 208 -16.87 12.85 3.86
C ILE A 208 -16.39 14.14 3.17
N ASN A 209 -16.81 15.31 3.63
CA ASN A 209 -16.38 16.59 3.07
C ASN A 209 -14.91 16.87 3.33
N LYS A 210 -14.40 16.52 4.51
CA LYS A 210 -12.97 16.63 4.85
C LYS A 210 -12.11 15.75 3.91
N LEU A 211 -12.53 14.50 3.68
CA LEU A 211 -11.84 13.57 2.77
C LEU A 211 -11.90 14.04 1.30
N ARG A 212 -13.05 14.60 0.85
CA ARG A 212 -13.19 15.22 -0.48
C ARG A 212 -12.26 16.43 -0.67
N ASN A 213 -12.07 17.23 0.37
CA ASN A 213 -11.19 18.39 0.30
C ASN A 213 -9.70 18.00 0.28
N LEU A 214 -9.31 16.91 0.95
CA LEU A 214 -7.97 16.33 0.85
C LEU A 214 -7.71 15.81 -0.56
N SER A 215 -8.69 15.14 -1.19
CA SER A 215 -8.57 14.65 -2.56
C SER A 215 -8.48 15.75 -3.63
N LYS A 216 -9.12 16.91 -3.40
CA LYS A 216 -9.07 18.06 -4.32
C LYS A 216 -7.73 18.81 -4.28
N LYS A 217 -7.02 18.77 -3.17
CA LYS A 217 -5.68 19.40 -3.04
C LYS A 217 -4.56 18.54 -3.67
N ALA A 218 -4.87 17.31 -4.04
CA ALA A 218 -3.93 16.33 -4.57
C ALA A 218 -4.00 16.17 -6.11
N VAL A 219 -4.84 16.96 -6.78
CA VAL A 219 -4.98 17.08 -8.24
C VAL A 219 -4.46 18.43 -8.67
#